data_bbe7fe66a65cd5a91108a3be44397b09
#
_entry.id   bbe7fe66a65cd5a91108a3be44397b09
#
_cell.length_a   1.000
_cell.length_b   1.000
_cell.length_c   1.000
_cell.angle_alpha   90.00
_cell.angle_beta   90.00
_cell.angle_gamma   90.00
#
_symmetry.space_group_name_H-M   'P 1'
#
loop_
_entity.id
_entity.type
_entity.pdbx_description
1 polymer ?
#
loop_
_entity_poly.entity_id
_entity_poly.type
_entity_poly.pdbx_seq_one_letter_code
_entity_poly.pdbx_strand_id
1 'polypeptide(L)'
;MYLISKTWQDSSDLLKFKSIDDYYSQSEINLPDISLSEISKDLKIPKESIRRKLIELETQNIIKRKGQKIILTKLALSLQKPENSIKQLSIFLEKLSILLSEQDWFGPSIGRKNIELYFNKYYTIFWNLYFKF
;
A
#
# COMPACT_ATOMS: atom_id res chain seq x y z
N MET A 1 -7.94 4.31 1.88
CA MET A 1 -6.68 4.87 1.31
C MET A 1 -5.91 5.73 2.32
N TYR A 2 -6.48 6.81 2.89
CA TYR A 2 -5.76 7.72 3.81
C TYR A 2 -5.06 7.01 4.97
N LEU A 3 -5.76 6.14 5.71
CA LEU A 3 -5.16 5.43 6.85
C LEU A 3 -3.95 4.58 6.45
N ILE A 4 -3.99 4.01 5.26
CA ILE A 4 -2.89 3.20 4.73
C ILE A 4 -1.74 4.08 4.26
N SER A 5 -2.04 5.21 3.59
CA SER A 5 -0.97 6.15 3.22
C SER A 5 -0.19 6.64 4.45
N LYS A 6 -0.85 6.78 5.60
CA LYS A 6 -0.18 7.14 6.86
C LYS A 6 0.76 6.05 7.37
N THR A 7 0.42 4.76 7.21
CA THR A 7 1.38 3.69 7.56
C THR A 7 2.65 3.74 6.72
N TRP A 8 2.54 4.19 5.47
CA TRP A 8 3.66 4.29 4.55
C TRP A 8 4.44 5.60 4.68
N GLN A 9 3.86 6.64 5.27
CA GLN A 9 4.55 7.91 5.53
C GLN A 9 5.42 7.87 6.78
N ASP A 10 5.08 7.02 7.75
CA ASP A 10 5.88 6.82 8.95
C ASP A 10 7.04 5.85 8.64
N SER A 11 8.12 6.43 8.12
CA SER A 11 9.27 5.71 7.56
C SER A 11 9.97 4.75 8.52
N SER A 12 9.73 4.87 9.84
CA SER A 12 10.31 4.00 10.84
C SER A 12 9.75 2.56 10.79
N ASP A 13 8.49 2.40 10.37
CA ASP A 13 7.83 1.09 10.36
C ASP A 13 7.94 0.36 9.00
N LEU A 14 8.21 1.09 7.92
CA LEU A 14 8.34 0.51 6.57
C LEU A 14 9.56 -0.39 6.41
N LEU A 15 10.62 -0.10 7.14
CA LEU A 15 11.84 -0.92 7.16
C LEU A 15 11.63 -2.31 7.79
N LYS A 16 10.48 -2.53 8.45
CA LYS A 16 10.14 -3.83 9.06
C LYS A 16 9.69 -4.88 8.05
N PHE A 17 9.13 -4.45 6.92
CA PHE A 17 8.60 -5.37 5.91
C PHE A 17 9.62 -5.59 4.78
N LYS A 18 9.97 -6.86 4.56
CA LYS A 18 10.98 -7.25 3.57
C LYS A 18 10.45 -7.22 2.13
N SER A 19 9.13 -7.37 1.97
CA SER A 19 8.47 -7.43 0.66
C SER A 19 7.00 -7.03 0.75
N ILE A 20 6.34 -6.87 -0.41
CA ILE A 20 4.91 -6.66 -0.50
C ILE A 20 4.12 -7.83 0.12
N ASP A 21 4.55 -9.06 -0.15
CA ASP A 21 3.88 -10.24 0.38
C ASP A 21 4.03 -10.32 1.90
N ASP A 22 5.19 -9.94 2.44
CA ASP A 22 5.40 -9.86 3.88
C ASP A 22 4.43 -8.85 4.52
N TYR A 23 4.27 -7.66 3.93
CA TYR A 23 3.31 -6.66 4.41
C TYR A 23 1.87 -7.17 4.40
N TYR A 24 1.41 -7.72 3.28
CA TYR A 24 0.03 -8.18 3.16
C TYR A 24 -0.27 -9.53 3.84
N SER A 25 0.76 -10.25 4.28
CA SER A 25 0.62 -11.48 5.08
C SER A 25 0.35 -11.22 6.56
N GLN A 26 0.56 -9.99 7.03
CA GLN A 26 0.32 -9.64 8.42
C GLN A 26 -1.14 -9.88 8.84
N SER A 27 -1.35 -10.32 10.07
CA SER A 27 -2.70 -10.49 10.63
C SER A 27 -3.35 -9.16 11.00
N GLU A 28 -2.54 -8.24 11.51
CA GLU A 28 -2.94 -6.90 11.94
C GLU A 28 -1.76 -5.94 11.80
N ILE A 29 -2.05 -4.67 11.45
CA ILE A 29 -1.05 -3.60 11.42
C ILE A 29 -1.53 -2.45 12.28
N ASN A 30 -0.70 -2.07 13.26
CA ASN A 30 -0.95 -0.88 14.07
C ASN A 30 -0.67 0.38 13.25
N LEU A 31 -1.63 1.27 13.20
CA LEU A 31 -1.41 2.61 12.66
C LEU A 31 -0.66 3.49 13.68
N PRO A 32 0.11 4.48 13.21
CA PRO A 32 0.63 5.50 14.11
C PRO A 32 -0.52 6.20 14.84
N ASP A 33 -0.23 6.78 16.01
CA ASP A 33 -1.22 7.50 16.80
C ASP A 33 -1.69 8.74 16.01
N ILE A 34 -2.89 8.67 15.44
CA ILE A 34 -3.49 9.73 14.63
C ILE A 34 -4.78 10.19 15.31
N SER A 35 -4.86 11.47 15.62
CA SER A 35 -6.08 12.05 16.18
C SER A 35 -7.15 12.31 15.12
N LEU A 36 -8.43 12.29 15.53
CA LEU A 36 -9.53 12.70 14.66
C LEU A 36 -9.36 14.14 14.13
N SER A 37 -8.68 14.99 14.90
CA SER A 37 -8.40 16.38 14.51
C SER A 37 -7.42 16.46 13.36
N GLU A 38 -6.36 15.63 13.38
CA GLU A 38 -5.39 15.51 12.28
C GLU A 38 -6.04 14.97 11.01
N ILE A 39 -6.81 13.88 11.13
CA ILE A 39 -7.54 13.32 10.00
C ILE A 39 -8.48 14.37 9.38
N SER A 40 -9.21 15.11 10.24
CA SER A 40 -10.14 16.16 9.81
C SER A 40 -9.42 17.29 9.06
N LYS A 41 -8.25 17.68 9.53
CA LYS A 41 -7.43 18.74 8.93
C LYS A 41 -6.86 18.28 7.59
N ASP A 42 -6.30 17.08 7.53
CA ASP A 42 -5.65 16.55 6.33
C ASP A 42 -6.66 16.28 5.20
N LEU A 43 -7.81 15.70 5.54
CA LEU A 43 -8.85 15.37 4.56
C LEU A 43 -9.83 16.52 4.29
N LYS A 44 -9.79 17.60 5.08
CA LYS A 44 -10.77 18.71 5.04
C LYS A 44 -12.22 18.21 5.20
N ILE A 45 -12.43 17.21 6.06
CA ILE A 45 -13.73 16.59 6.34
C ILE A 45 -14.10 16.85 7.82
N PRO A 46 -15.38 17.15 8.14
CA PRO A 46 -15.81 17.34 9.52
C PRO A 46 -15.51 16.12 10.41
N LYS A 47 -15.08 16.35 11.65
CA LYS A 47 -14.74 15.28 12.60
C LYS A 47 -15.86 14.26 12.81
N GLU A 48 -17.11 14.71 12.80
CA GLU A 48 -18.27 13.84 13.00
C GLU A 48 -18.46 12.88 11.81
N SER A 49 -18.20 13.34 10.59
CA SER A 49 -18.23 12.46 9.41
C SER A 49 -17.13 11.40 9.44
N ILE A 50 -15.94 11.78 9.91
CA ILE A 50 -14.83 10.84 10.13
C ILE A 50 -15.19 9.82 11.21
N ARG A 51 -15.75 10.28 12.34
CA ARG A 51 -16.19 9.41 13.44
C ARG A 51 -17.18 8.35 12.94
N ARG A 52 -18.20 8.77 12.19
CA ARG A 52 -19.20 7.83 11.59
C ARG A 52 -18.53 6.84 10.66
N LYS A 53 -17.61 7.30 9.82
CA LYS A 53 -16.90 6.40 8.89
C LYS A 53 -15.98 5.41 9.62
N LEU A 54 -15.32 5.81 10.69
CA LEU A 54 -14.53 4.89 11.50
C LEU A 54 -15.41 3.82 12.19
N ILE A 55 -16.60 4.19 12.67
CA ILE A 55 -17.57 3.23 13.26
C ILE A 55 -18.03 2.24 12.19
N GLU A 56 -18.34 2.72 10.98
CA GLU A 56 -18.71 1.85 9.85
C GLU A 56 -17.61 0.85 9.51
N LEU A 57 -16.36 1.32 9.39
CA LEU A 57 -15.20 0.47 9.10
C LEU A 57 -14.94 -0.56 10.22
N GLU A 58 -15.17 -0.18 11.47
CA GLU A 58 -15.08 -1.08 12.62
C GLU A 58 -16.19 -2.15 12.61
N THR A 59 -17.43 -1.75 12.29
CA THR A 59 -18.55 -2.68 12.14
C THR A 59 -18.32 -3.70 11.01
N GLN A 60 -17.63 -3.27 9.95
CA GLN A 60 -17.25 -4.13 8.84
C GLN A 60 -15.98 -4.98 9.11
N ASN A 61 -15.43 -4.92 10.31
CA ASN A 61 -14.17 -5.57 10.69
C ASN A 61 -12.95 -5.19 9.82
N ILE A 62 -13.00 -4.04 9.14
CA ILE A 62 -11.87 -3.52 8.36
C ILE A 62 -10.81 -2.93 9.30
N ILE A 63 -11.24 -2.26 10.36
CA ILE A 63 -10.38 -1.74 11.41
C ILE A 63 -10.83 -2.26 12.78
N LYS A 64 -9.92 -2.20 13.75
CA LYS A 64 -10.21 -2.31 15.19
C LYS A 64 -9.72 -1.06 15.87
N ARG A 65 -10.38 -0.65 16.94
CA ARG A 65 -9.94 0.47 17.79
C ARG A 65 -9.62 -0.02 19.19
N LYS A 66 -8.47 0.38 19.71
CA LYS A 66 -8.07 0.19 21.12
C LYS A 66 -7.74 1.58 21.70
N GLY A 67 -8.71 2.22 22.35
CA GLY A 67 -8.60 3.60 22.77
C GLY A 67 -8.46 4.54 21.56
N GLN A 68 -7.34 5.25 21.46
CA GLN A 68 -7.05 6.13 20.33
C GLN A 68 -6.32 5.42 19.18
N LYS A 69 -5.85 4.18 19.41
CA LYS A 69 -5.12 3.43 18.39
C LYS A 69 -6.06 2.77 17.39
N ILE A 70 -5.74 2.92 16.12
CA ILE A 70 -6.43 2.26 15.01
C ILE A 70 -5.54 1.11 14.53
N ILE A 71 -6.14 -0.05 14.33
CA ILE A 71 -5.46 -1.26 13.88
C ILE A 71 -6.14 -1.72 12.59
N LEU A 72 -5.37 -1.89 11.53
CA LEU A 72 -5.84 -2.50 10.29
C LEU A 72 -5.92 -4.01 10.48
N THR A 73 -7.04 -4.60 10.11
CA THR A 73 -7.23 -6.04 10.16
C THR A 73 -6.69 -6.73 8.89
N LYS A 74 -6.57 -8.05 8.94
CA LYS A 74 -6.25 -8.85 7.74
C LYS A 74 -7.21 -8.61 6.59
N LEU A 75 -8.51 -8.36 6.89
CA LEU A 75 -9.51 -8.04 5.88
C LEU A 75 -9.17 -6.74 5.15
N ALA A 76 -8.78 -5.69 5.89
CA ALA A 76 -8.35 -4.43 5.29
C ALA A 76 -7.16 -4.64 4.34
N LEU A 77 -6.19 -5.43 4.74
CA LEU A 77 -5.01 -5.73 3.93
C LEU A 77 -5.37 -6.51 2.67
N SER A 78 -6.21 -7.55 2.78
CA SER A 78 -6.61 -8.36 1.63
C SER A 78 -7.42 -7.58 0.60
N LEU A 79 -8.29 -6.65 1.02
CA LEU A 79 -9.08 -5.80 0.13
C LEU A 79 -8.22 -4.80 -0.67
N GLN A 80 -7.01 -4.53 -0.20
CA GLN A 80 -6.16 -3.48 -0.75
C GLN A 80 -4.92 -4.00 -1.46
N LYS A 81 -4.68 -5.30 -1.43
CA LYS A 81 -3.56 -5.90 -2.16
C LYS A 81 -3.74 -5.63 -3.66
N PRO A 82 -2.82 -4.89 -4.30
CA PRO A 82 -2.99 -4.46 -5.70
C PRO A 82 -2.58 -5.55 -6.70
N GLU A 83 -3.05 -6.78 -6.51
CA GLU A 83 -2.63 -7.94 -7.33
C GLU A 83 -2.89 -7.73 -8.83
N ASN A 84 -4.08 -7.25 -9.17
CA ASN A 84 -4.43 -7.00 -10.58
C ASN A 84 -3.57 -5.88 -11.19
N SER A 85 -3.33 -4.81 -10.44
CA SER A 85 -2.50 -3.69 -10.91
C SER A 85 -1.06 -4.12 -11.15
N ILE A 86 -0.48 -4.90 -10.23
CA ILE A 86 0.87 -5.45 -10.37
C ILE A 86 0.94 -6.38 -11.59
N LYS A 87 -0.05 -7.26 -11.76
CA LYS A 87 -0.11 -8.18 -12.89
C LYS A 87 -0.18 -7.43 -14.23
N GLN A 88 -1.07 -6.44 -14.36
CA GLN A 88 -1.20 -5.66 -15.59
C GLN A 88 0.06 -4.84 -15.89
N LEU A 89 0.66 -4.24 -14.87
CA LEU A 89 1.90 -3.49 -15.01
C LEU A 89 3.06 -4.40 -15.39
N SER A 90 3.14 -5.60 -14.84
CA SER A 90 4.18 -6.59 -15.20
C SER A 90 4.05 -7.05 -16.64
N ILE A 91 2.83 -7.25 -17.14
CA ILE A 91 2.57 -7.57 -18.56
C ILE A 91 3.00 -6.42 -19.47
N PHE A 92 2.66 -5.19 -19.09
CA PHE A 92 3.04 -4.00 -19.85
C PHE A 92 4.56 -3.84 -19.92
N LEU A 93 5.25 -3.94 -18.79
CA LEU A 93 6.71 -3.80 -18.73
C LEU A 93 7.45 -4.93 -19.46
N GLU A 94 6.94 -6.16 -19.43
CA GLU A 94 7.47 -7.27 -20.23
C GLU A 94 7.42 -6.94 -21.72
N LYS A 95 6.26 -6.52 -22.22
CA LYS A 95 6.09 -6.13 -23.64
C LYS A 95 6.99 -4.94 -24.01
N LEU A 96 7.05 -3.93 -23.14
CA LEU A 96 7.93 -2.78 -23.36
C LEU A 96 9.39 -3.20 -23.42
N SER A 97 9.85 -4.09 -22.52
CA SER A 97 11.23 -4.57 -22.50
C SER A 97 11.60 -5.35 -23.78
N ILE A 98 10.65 -6.10 -24.35
CA ILE A 98 10.83 -6.79 -25.62
C ILE A 98 11.02 -5.76 -26.76
N LEU A 99 10.13 -4.79 -26.87
CA LEU A 99 10.23 -3.74 -27.89
C LEU A 99 11.54 -2.95 -27.80
N LEU A 100 11.98 -2.63 -26.58
CA LEU A 100 13.24 -1.89 -26.37
C LEU A 100 14.46 -2.74 -26.68
N SER A 101 14.43 -4.06 -26.44
CA SER A 101 15.52 -4.97 -26.78
C SER A 101 15.65 -5.18 -28.29
N GLU A 102 14.53 -5.18 -29.04
CA GLU A 102 14.52 -5.26 -30.50
C GLU A 102 15.12 -4.02 -31.18
N GLN A 103 15.12 -2.88 -30.49
CA GLN A 103 15.70 -1.63 -30.98
C GLN A 103 17.15 -1.40 -30.48
N ASP A 104 17.77 -2.37 -29.83
CA ASP A 104 19.10 -2.26 -29.20
C ASP A 104 19.25 -1.08 -28.20
N TRP A 105 18.14 -0.56 -27.69
CA TRP A 105 18.15 0.58 -26.76
C TRP A 105 18.51 0.17 -25.33
N PHE A 106 18.18 -1.05 -24.96
CA PHE A 106 18.48 -1.66 -23.68
C PHE A 106 18.89 -3.12 -23.89
N GLY A 107 19.60 -3.68 -22.95
CA GLY A 107 20.03 -5.08 -22.98
C GLY A 107 18.88 -6.08 -23.18
N PRO A 108 19.05 -7.35 -22.87
CA PRO A 108 18.06 -8.41 -23.14
C PRO A 108 16.72 -8.11 -22.46
N SER A 109 15.62 -8.57 -23.06
CA SER A 109 14.28 -8.44 -22.50
C SER A 109 14.16 -9.09 -21.13
N ILE A 110 13.30 -8.52 -20.30
CA ILE A 110 13.05 -8.99 -18.92
C ILE A 110 11.73 -9.76 -18.91
N GLY A 111 11.75 -11.02 -18.50
CA GLY A 111 10.55 -11.84 -18.40
C GLY A 111 9.67 -11.42 -17.21
N ARG A 112 8.34 -11.63 -17.37
CA ARG A 112 7.30 -11.26 -16.39
C ARG A 112 7.61 -11.70 -14.96
N LYS A 113 8.05 -12.95 -14.76
CA LYS A 113 8.37 -13.48 -13.42
C LYS A 113 9.44 -12.67 -12.72
N ASN A 114 10.44 -12.20 -13.43
CA ASN A 114 11.50 -11.36 -12.88
C ASN A 114 10.96 -9.97 -12.52
N ILE A 115 10.10 -9.40 -13.35
CA ILE A 115 9.44 -8.12 -13.10
C ILE A 115 8.58 -8.21 -11.83
N GLU A 116 7.76 -9.25 -11.69
CA GLU A 116 6.94 -9.50 -10.49
C GLU A 116 7.81 -9.68 -9.24
N LEU A 117 8.93 -10.40 -9.34
CA LEU A 117 9.89 -10.56 -8.26
C LEU A 117 10.51 -9.22 -7.82
N TYR A 118 10.87 -8.37 -8.78
CA TYR A 118 11.39 -7.02 -8.49
C TYR A 118 10.33 -6.13 -7.87
N PHE A 119 9.08 -6.17 -8.33
CA PHE A 119 7.98 -5.46 -7.69
C PHE A 119 7.81 -5.90 -6.25
N ASN A 120 7.80 -7.20 -5.98
CA ASN A 120 7.66 -7.72 -4.64
C ASN A 120 8.81 -7.23 -3.73
N LYS A 121 10.04 -7.27 -4.22
CA LYS A 121 11.24 -6.88 -3.47
C LYS A 121 11.35 -5.36 -3.23
N TYR A 122 11.02 -4.55 -4.24
CA TYR A 122 11.23 -3.10 -4.21
C TYR A 122 9.94 -2.29 -4.04
N TYR A 123 8.85 -2.95 -3.73
CA TYR A 123 7.54 -2.34 -3.55
C TYR A 123 7.51 -1.24 -2.49
N THR A 124 8.24 -1.41 -1.41
CA THR A 124 8.36 -0.41 -0.35
C THR A 124 8.95 0.91 -0.88
N ILE A 125 9.96 0.81 -1.76
CA ILE A 125 10.58 1.98 -2.39
C ILE A 125 9.58 2.64 -3.34
N PHE A 126 8.87 1.86 -4.16
CA PHE A 126 7.86 2.35 -5.09
C PHE A 126 6.73 3.09 -4.35
N TRP A 127 6.18 2.52 -3.27
CA TRP A 127 5.14 3.14 -2.48
C TRP A 127 5.63 4.41 -1.77
N ASN A 128 6.84 4.41 -1.25
CA ASN A 128 7.43 5.62 -0.67
C ASN A 128 7.52 6.76 -1.68
N LEU A 129 7.88 6.46 -2.92
CA LEU A 129 7.90 7.45 -3.99
C LEU A 129 6.49 7.90 -4.35
N TYR A 130 5.53 6.98 -4.47
CA TYR A 130 4.15 7.27 -4.84
C TYR A 130 3.44 8.16 -3.82
N PHE A 131 3.63 7.94 -2.53
CA PHE A 131 2.98 8.74 -1.48
C PHE A 131 3.74 10.01 -1.07
N LYS A 132 4.95 10.21 -1.54
CA LYS A 132 5.68 11.48 -1.34
C LYS A 132 5.25 12.58 -2.32
N PHE A 133 4.61 12.21 -3.39
CA PHE A 133 4.06 13.10 -4.40
C PHE A 133 2.53 13.17 -4.28
#